data_913588220e91f153ab136839eb673fe4
#
_entry.id   913588220e91f153ab136839eb673fe4
#
_cell.length_a   1.000
_cell.length_b   1.000
_cell.length_c   1.000
_cell.angle_alpha   90.00
_cell.angle_beta   90.00
_cell.angle_gamma   90.00
#
_symmetry.space_group_name_H-M   'P 1'
#
loop_
_entity.id
_entity.type
_entity.pdbx_description
1 polymer ?
#
loop_
_entity_poly.entity_id
_entity_poly.type
_entity_poly.pdbx_seq_one_letter_code
_entity_poly.pdbx_strand_id
1 'polypeptide(L)'
;MKKLLAVMLAAMMLLAMVACGNNNSEPTPEPTPTPDETKTLYMATEGTFPPYEYYDGDKLVGIDVEVAGAIAEKLGVEPEFVEINWDTKVVELDAKSIDCIWNGMTLTDDIMQNAATTKAYAKNAQVVVVKDGTDYTSTADLVGKTVVAEAGSAGEAAIEGDENLAQADYVSKSVQTDCLMEVAAGTADAAVLDLTLANAMIGEGTDYASLKIVDELNAEEYGVAFRKGSDAAAAVDEAFDALKADGTMQALAEKYELALAD
;
A
#
# COMPACT_ATOMS: atom_id res chain seq x y z
N MET A 1 33.41 42.51 -26.12
CA MET A 1 32.95 43.91 -26.39
C MET A 1 31.54 44.00 -25.82
N LYS A 2 31.42 44.63 -24.67
CA LYS A 2 30.74 45.94 -24.49
C LYS A 2 29.23 45.82 -24.83
N LYS A 3 28.28 46.09 -24.01
CA LYS A 3 27.96 46.97 -22.89
C LYS A 3 26.45 46.83 -22.66
N LEU A 4 25.89 46.96 -21.62
CA LEU A 4 25.48 47.81 -20.48
C LEU A 4 23.94 47.73 -20.37
N LEU A 5 23.45 47.32 -19.23
CA LEU A 5 22.90 48.14 -18.14
C LEU A 5 21.78 49.12 -18.51
N ALA A 6 20.60 48.94 -17.98
CA ALA A 6 19.79 50.03 -17.44
C ALA A 6 18.79 49.57 -16.40
N VAL A 7 19.05 49.95 -15.16
CA VAL A 7 18.15 50.02 -13.99
C VAL A 7 17.27 51.23 -14.16
N MET A 8 15.98 51.17 -13.84
CA MET A 8 15.22 52.32 -13.39
C MET A 8 14.21 51.91 -12.32
N LEU A 9 14.56 52.36 -11.14
CA LEU A 9 13.72 52.62 -9.98
C LEU A 9 12.87 53.89 -10.27
N ALA A 10 11.61 53.88 -9.91
CA ALA A 10 10.87 55.08 -9.61
C ALA A 10 9.88 54.84 -8.49
N ALA A 11 10.13 55.57 -7.42
CA ALA A 11 9.42 55.54 -6.17
C ALA A 11 8.30 56.62 -6.14
N MET A 12 7.33 56.35 -5.28
CA MET A 12 6.51 57.25 -4.47
C MET A 12 5.72 58.39 -5.14
N MET A 13 4.45 58.46 -4.80
CA MET A 13 3.87 59.59 -4.07
C MET A 13 2.54 59.27 -3.41
N LEU A 14 2.53 59.40 -2.08
CA LEU A 14 1.34 59.55 -1.24
C LEU A 14 0.64 60.88 -1.57
N LEU A 15 -0.67 60.88 -1.68
CA LEU A 15 -1.49 62.02 -1.38
C LEU A 15 -2.72 61.57 -0.60
N ALA A 16 -2.73 61.92 0.68
CA ALA A 16 -3.90 61.89 1.53
C ALA A 16 -4.82 63.06 1.16
N MET A 17 -6.09 62.78 0.91
CA MET A 17 -7.14 63.77 1.03
C MET A 17 -8.27 63.23 1.90
N VAL A 18 -8.40 63.83 3.06
CA VAL A 18 -9.55 63.76 3.94
C VAL A 18 -10.70 64.54 3.31
N ALA A 19 -11.84 63.90 3.10
CA ALA A 19 -13.12 64.58 2.95
C ALA A 19 -14.20 63.79 3.68
N CYS A 20 -14.84 64.43 4.60
CA CYS A 20 -15.93 63.92 5.43
C CYS A 20 -17.20 63.63 4.63
N GLY A 21 -17.90 62.55 5.05
CA GLY A 21 -19.36 62.50 5.11
C GLY A 21 -20.06 61.90 3.93
N ASN A 22 -20.41 60.62 4.00
CA ASN A 22 -21.80 60.18 3.94
C ASN A 22 -21.89 58.67 4.28
N ASN A 23 -22.68 58.33 5.29
CA ASN A 23 -23.00 56.94 5.61
C ASN A 23 -23.92 56.34 4.54
N ASN A 24 -23.36 55.57 3.63
CA ASN A 24 -24.02 54.49 2.93
C ASN A 24 -23.11 53.27 3.00
N SER A 25 -23.37 52.39 3.96
CA SER A 25 -22.75 51.08 4.01
C SER A 25 -23.35 50.23 2.89
N GLU A 26 -22.67 50.19 1.74
CA GLU A 26 -22.85 49.08 0.83
C GLU A 26 -22.40 47.80 1.55
N PRO A 27 -23.19 46.70 1.51
CA PRO A 27 -22.75 45.46 2.08
C PRO A 27 -21.51 45.00 1.30
N THR A 28 -20.38 44.89 2.03
CA THR A 28 -19.20 44.16 1.52
C THR A 28 -19.66 42.78 1.05
N PRO A 29 -19.43 42.37 -0.21
CA PRO A 29 -19.75 41.03 -0.63
C PRO A 29 -19.00 40.08 0.27
N GLU A 30 -19.76 39.21 0.92
CA GLU A 30 -19.25 38.07 1.67
C GLU A 30 -18.35 37.29 0.70
N PRO A 31 -17.12 36.90 1.09
CA PRO A 31 -16.26 36.12 0.20
C PRO A 31 -17.03 34.88 -0.19
N THR A 32 -17.26 34.71 -1.50
CA THR A 32 -17.77 33.46 -2.05
C THR A 32 -16.87 32.35 -1.54
N PRO A 33 -17.39 31.29 -0.89
CA PRO A 33 -16.55 30.21 -0.46
C PRO A 33 -15.82 29.67 -1.68
N THR A 34 -14.49 29.69 -1.63
CA THR A 34 -13.64 28.97 -2.57
C THR A 34 -14.11 27.52 -2.55
N PRO A 35 -14.27 26.84 -3.70
CA PRO A 35 -14.54 25.40 -3.69
C PRO A 35 -13.53 24.75 -2.77
N ASP A 36 -13.99 23.93 -1.84
CA ASP A 36 -13.14 23.16 -0.95
C ASP A 36 -12.23 22.32 -1.87
N GLU A 37 -10.93 22.61 -1.89
CA GLU A 37 -9.98 21.81 -2.64
C GLU A 37 -9.94 20.46 -1.94
N THR A 38 -10.59 19.45 -2.53
CA THR A 38 -10.55 18.08 -2.03
C THR A 38 -9.09 17.69 -1.94
N LYS A 39 -8.64 17.33 -0.75
CA LYS A 39 -7.25 16.90 -0.55
C LYS A 39 -7.09 15.53 -1.19
N THR A 40 -6.06 15.36 -1.99
CA THR A 40 -5.68 14.06 -2.55
C THR A 40 -4.89 13.27 -1.52
N LEU A 41 -5.19 11.98 -1.40
CA LEU A 41 -4.44 11.00 -0.61
C LEU A 41 -3.70 10.08 -1.57
N TYR A 42 -2.36 10.20 -1.62
CA TYR A 42 -1.52 9.37 -2.46
C TYR A 42 -1.20 8.05 -1.77
N MET A 43 -1.62 6.95 -2.37
CA MET A 43 -1.54 5.60 -1.82
C MET A 43 -0.59 4.75 -2.66
N ALA A 44 0.28 4.00 -2.00
CA ALA A 44 1.14 3.03 -2.68
C ALA A 44 0.31 1.92 -3.34
N THR A 45 0.68 1.53 -4.56
CA THR A 45 0.17 0.36 -5.26
C THR A 45 1.30 -0.37 -5.98
N GLU A 46 1.12 -1.67 -6.22
CA GLU A 46 1.92 -2.44 -7.17
C GLU A 46 1.08 -2.91 -8.36
N GLY A 47 -0.25 -2.92 -8.23
CA GLY A 47 -1.18 -3.34 -9.27
C GLY A 47 -1.13 -4.82 -9.62
N THR A 48 -0.43 -5.66 -8.84
CA THR A 48 -0.17 -7.07 -9.10
C THR A 48 -0.40 -7.98 -7.90
N PHE A 49 -1.13 -7.51 -6.88
CA PHE A 49 -1.35 -8.21 -5.62
C PHE A 49 -2.83 -8.60 -5.39
N PRO A 50 -3.38 -9.55 -6.18
CA PRO A 50 -4.75 -10.04 -5.96
C PRO A 50 -4.83 -10.83 -4.62
N PRO A 51 -5.96 -10.73 -3.89
CA PRO A 51 -7.18 -10.00 -4.23
C PRO A 51 -7.20 -8.57 -3.66
N TYR A 52 -6.08 -8.07 -3.11
CA TYR A 52 -6.01 -6.76 -2.47
C TYR A 52 -6.01 -5.62 -3.48
N GLU A 53 -5.13 -5.69 -4.47
CA GLU A 53 -4.97 -4.63 -5.45
C GLU A 53 -4.34 -5.18 -6.74
N TYR A 54 -5.08 -5.14 -7.84
CA TYR A 54 -4.63 -5.66 -9.11
C TYR A 54 -5.37 -5.02 -10.28
N TYR A 55 -4.79 -5.09 -11.47
CA TYR A 55 -5.43 -4.61 -12.68
C TYR A 55 -6.34 -5.67 -13.30
N ASP A 56 -7.62 -5.30 -13.52
CA ASP A 56 -8.57 -5.99 -14.40
C ASP A 56 -8.74 -5.16 -15.68
N GLY A 57 -8.01 -5.52 -16.73
CA GLY A 57 -7.82 -4.67 -17.89
C GLY A 57 -7.05 -3.39 -17.52
N ASP A 58 -7.67 -2.23 -17.77
CA ASP A 58 -7.06 -0.93 -17.43
C ASP A 58 -7.55 -0.37 -16.08
N LYS A 59 -8.33 -1.16 -15.33
CA LYS A 59 -8.92 -0.71 -14.08
C LYS A 59 -8.24 -1.36 -12.88
N LEU A 60 -7.77 -0.54 -11.95
CA LEU A 60 -7.31 -1.01 -10.64
C LEU A 60 -8.51 -1.44 -9.81
N VAL A 61 -8.49 -2.66 -9.28
CA VAL A 61 -9.55 -3.29 -8.50
C VAL A 61 -8.96 -4.06 -7.32
N GLY A 62 -9.79 -4.49 -6.39
CA GLY A 62 -9.40 -5.27 -5.23
C GLY A 62 -10.01 -4.74 -3.95
N ILE A 63 -9.85 -5.49 -2.85
CA ILE A 63 -10.45 -5.08 -1.58
C ILE A 63 -9.85 -3.78 -1.06
N ASP A 64 -8.53 -3.59 -1.16
CA ASP A 64 -7.88 -2.37 -0.67
C ASP A 64 -8.32 -1.15 -1.48
N VAL A 65 -8.54 -1.29 -2.79
CA VAL A 65 -9.09 -0.22 -3.64
C VAL A 65 -10.50 0.18 -3.21
N GLU A 66 -11.37 -0.81 -2.93
CA GLU A 66 -12.75 -0.55 -2.52
C GLU A 66 -12.83 0.01 -1.10
N VAL A 67 -12.06 -0.53 -0.17
CA VAL A 67 -11.98 -0.04 1.22
C VAL A 67 -11.39 1.37 1.27
N ALA A 68 -10.29 1.60 0.54
CA ALA A 68 -9.66 2.93 0.46
C ALA A 68 -10.63 3.97 -0.11
N GLY A 69 -11.39 3.62 -1.16
CA GLY A 69 -12.42 4.48 -1.71
C GLY A 69 -13.51 4.84 -0.69
N ALA A 70 -14.02 3.84 0.06
CA ALA A 70 -15.03 4.05 1.08
C ALA A 70 -14.52 4.90 2.27
N ILE A 71 -13.26 4.71 2.66
CA ILE A 71 -12.61 5.51 3.72
C ILE A 71 -12.34 6.94 3.23
N ALA A 72 -11.84 7.09 2.01
CA ALA A 72 -11.59 8.40 1.41
C ALA A 72 -12.87 9.26 1.32
N GLU A 73 -14.01 8.65 0.95
CA GLU A 73 -15.32 9.31 0.98
C GLU A 73 -15.68 9.80 2.39
N LYS A 74 -15.49 8.96 3.43
CA LYS A 74 -15.76 9.34 4.83
C LYS A 74 -14.84 10.47 5.30
N LEU A 75 -13.60 10.52 4.83
CA LEU A 75 -12.61 11.54 5.21
C LEU A 75 -12.68 12.81 4.37
N GLY A 76 -13.48 12.82 3.28
CA GLY A 76 -13.57 13.95 2.35
C GLY A 76 -12.27 14.18 1.58
N VAL A 77 -11.58 13.10 1.19
CA VAL A 77 -10.35 13.11 0.38
C VAL A 77 -10.56 12.30 -0.90
N GLU A 78 -9.72 12.49 -1.90
CA GLU A 78 -9.72 11.65 -3.11
C GLU A 78 -8.50 10.72 -3.09
N PRO A 79 -8.69 9.38 -3.25
CA PRO A 79 -7.59 8.45 -3.32
C PRO A 79 -6.93 8.54 -4.70
N GLU A 80 -5.61 8.61 -4.74
CA GLU A 80 -4.79 8.48 -5.94
C GLU A 80 -3.76 7.38 -5.71
N PHE A 81 -3.78 6.36 -6.56
CA PHE A 81 -2.88 5.21 -6.45
C PHE A 81 -1.60 5.48 -7.23
N VAL A 82 -0.48 5.37 -6.54
CA VAL A 82 0.86 5.63 -7.09
C VAL A 82 1.61 4.31 -7.13
N GLU A 83 1.96 3.87 -8.34
CA GLU A 83 2.75 2.65 -8.53
C GLU A 83 4.16 2.85 -8.00
N ILE A 84 4.59 1.95 -7.10
CA ILE A 84 5.91 1.96 -6.47
C ILE A 84 6.58 0.58 -6.61
N ASN A 85 7.87 0.53 -6.30
CA ASN A 85 8.56 -0.73 -6.01
C ASN A 85 8.45 -1.00 -4.51
N TRP A 86 8.01 -2.21 -4.13
CA TRP A 86 7.76 -2.55 -2.72
C TRP A 86 8.98 -2.42 -1.81
N ASP A 87 10.16 -2.72 -2.33
CA ASP A 87 11.43 -2.56 -1.61
C ASP A 87 11.70 -1.11 -1.19
N THR A 88 11.18 -0.13 -1.95
CA THR A 88 11.37 1.30 -1.67
C THR A 88 10.21 1.97 -0.92
N LYS A 89 9.17 1.22 -0.52
CA LYS A 89 7.93 1.77 0.08
C LYS A 89 8.14 2.77 1.21
N VAL A 90 9.07 2.48 2.13
CA VAL A 90 9.37 3.39 3.26
C VAL A 90 10.11 4.64 2.78
N VAL A 91 11.00 4.50 1.80
CA VAL A 91 11.71 5.64 1.18
C VAL A 91 10.73 6.56 0.47
N GLU A 92 9.76 5.99 -0.28
CA GLU A 92 8.71 6.76 -0.95
C GLU A 92 7.81 7.49 0.06
N LEU A 93 7.45 6.81 1.16
CA LEU A 93 6.67 7.41 2.24
C LEU A 93 7.41 8.60 2.89
N ASP A 94 8.70 8.46 3.19
CA ASP A 94 9.53 9.49 3.79
C ASP A 94 9.81 10.66 2.83
N ALA A 95 9.98 10.35 1.54
CA ALA A 95 10.16 11.34 0.48
C ALA A 95 8.88 12.12 0.16
N LYS A 96 7.72 11.69 0.67
CA LYS A 96 6.39 12.27 0.43
C LYS A 96 5.90 12.14 -1.02
N SER A 97 6.38 11.14 -1.74
CA SER A 97 5.80 10.75 -3.03
C SER A 97 4.49 9.98 -2.86
N ILE A 98 4.32 9.34 -1.70
CA ILE A 98 3.07 8.74 -1.22
C ILE A 98 2.75 9.24 0.19
N ASP A 99 1.47 9.20 0.57
CA ASP A 99 1.01 9.57 1.91
C ASP A 99 0.84 8.37 2.82
N CYS A 100 0.55 7.20 2.26
CA CYS A 100 0.46 5.95 2.98
C CYS A 100 0.92 4.76 2.14
N ILE A 101 1.31 3.69 2.85
CA ILE A 101 1.55 2.36 2.31
C ILE A 101 0.30 1.55 2.61
N TRP A 102 -0.48 1.24 1.57
CA TRP A 102 -1.72 0.50 1.68
C TRP A 102 -1.87 -0.44 0.49
N ASN A 103 -1.39 -1.65 0.61
CA ASN A 103 -1.45 -2.72 -0.39
C ASN A 103 -1.11 -4.05 0.30
N GLY A 104 -2.04 -4.56 1.13
CA GLY A 104 -1.79 -5.78 1.89
C GLY A 104 -0.52 -5.70 2.74
N MET A 105 -0.29 -4.56 3.42
CA MET A 105 0.96 -4.33 4.12
C MET A 105 1.00 -5.02 5.48
N THR A 106 1.95 -5.92 5.66
CA THR A 106 2.20 -6.60 6.94
C THR A 106 2.66 -5.62 8.02
N LEU A 107 2.02 -5.66 9.18
CA LEU A 107 2.39 -4.91 10.37
C LEU A 107 3.60 -5.57 11.08
N THR A 108 4.78 -5.44 10.47
CA THR A 108 6.02 -5.92 11.08
C THR A 108 6.47 -5.01 12.22
N ASP A 109 7.29 -5.54 13.15
CA ASP A 109 7.87 -4.74 14.23
C ASP A 109 8.65 -3.52 13.70
N ASP A 110 9.34 -3.67 12.57
CA ASP A 110 10.09 -2.59 11.93
C ASP A 110 9.17 -1.47 11.43
N ILE A 111 8.12 -1.82 10.72
CA ILE A 111 7.11 -0.87 10.24
C ILE A 111 6.44 -0.16 11.42
N MET A 112 5.99 -0.90 12.43
CA MET A 112 5.33 -0.31 13.62
C MET A 112 6.25 0.60 14.43
N GLN A 113 7.57 0.37 14.43
CA GLN A 113 8.53 1.24 15.09
C GLN A 113 8.85 2.50 14.29
N ASN A 114 8.80 2.45 12.97
CA ASN A 114 9.28 3.50 12.07
C ASN A 114 8.16 4.31 11.40
N ALA A 115 6.91 3.85 11.43
CA ALA A 115 5.74 4.52 10.87
C ALA A 115 4.64 4.74 11.92
N ALA A 116 3.62 5.51 11.57
CA ALA A 116 2.35 5.56 12.28
C ALA A 116 1.39 4.60 11.58
N THR A 117 1.04 3.49 12.25
CA THR A 117 0.21 2.44 11.66
C THR A 117 -1.21 2.47 12.18
N THR A 118 -2.15 2.02 11.37
CA THR A 118 -3.49 1.66 11.83
C THR A 118 -3.45 0.40 12.68
N LYS A 119 -4.57 0.08 13.32
CA LYS A 119 -4.87 -1.29 13.77
C LYS A 119 -4.91 -2.21 12.55
N ALA A 120 -4.80 -3.51 12.81
CA ALA A 120 -4.98 -4.50 11.77
C ALA A 120 -6.41 -4.48 11.20
N TYR A 121 -6.54 -4.66 9.87
CA TYR A 121 -7.84 -4.82 9.23
C TYR A 121 -8.07 -6.22 8.64
N ALA A 122 -6.99 -6.96 8.30
CA ALA A 122 -7.06 -8.29 7.74
C ALA A 122 -5.99 -9.22 8.33
N LYS A 123 -6.25 -10.54 8.25
CA LYS A 123 -5.31 -11.60 8.64
C LYS A 123 -4.64 -12.17 7.40
N ASN A 124 -3.37 -12.54 7.54
CA ASN A 124 -2.56 -13.19 6.53
C ASN A 124 -1.58 -14.18 7.16
N ALA A 125 -0.78 -14.83 6.33
CA ALA A 125 0.36 -15.66 6.71
C ALA A 125 1.40 -15.63 5.59
N GLN A 126 2.66 -15.89 5.91
CA GLN A 126 3.67 -16.24 4.91
C GLN A 126 3.67 -17.74 4.68
N VAL A 127 3.65 -18.16 3.42
CA VAL A 127 3.56 -19.56 3.03
C VAL A 127 4.69 -19.98 2.09
N VAL A 128 5.01 -21.27 2.12
CA VAL A 128 5.90 -21.90 1.14
C VAL A 128 5.06 -22.50 0.02
N VAL A 129 5.37 -22.10 -1.20
CA VAL A 129 4.77 -22.62 -2.44
C VAL A 129 5.81 -23.38 -3.23
N VAL A 130 5.46 -24.58 -3.68
CA VAL A 130 6.29 -25.45 -4.53
C VAL A 130 5.49 -25.97 -5.70
N LYS A 131 6.14 -26.61 -6.66
CA LYS A 131 5.47 -27.33 -7.73
C LYS A 131 4.76 -28.56 -7.19
N ASP A 132 3.54 -28.85 -7.65
CA ASP A 132 2.82 -30.06 -7.23
C ASP A 132 3.64 -31.32 -7.55
N GLY A 133 3.65 -32.28 -6.59
CA GLY A 133 4.47 -33.47 -6.65
C GLY A 133 5.90 -33.29 -6.12
N THR A 134 6.28 -32.11 -5.66
CA THR A 134 7.55 -31.88 -4.94
C THR A 134 7.47 -32.58 -3.57
N ASP A 135 8.48 -33.37 -3.25
CA ASP A 135 8.64 -33.95 -1.91
C ASP A 135 9.06 -32.83 -0.94
N TYR A 136 8.15 -32.43 -0.05
CA TYR A 136 8.36 -31.41 0.96
C TYR A 136 7.80 -31.89 2.30
N THR A 137 8.58 -31.77 3.36
CA THR A 137 8.19 -32.05 4.74
C THR A 137 8.42 -30.90 5.71
N SER A 138 9.40 -30.07 5.43
CA SER A 138 9.73 -28.87 6.21
C SER A 138 10.68 -27.96 5.44
N THR A 139 10.95 -26.78 5.97
CA THR A 139 11.93 -25.82 5.40
C THR A 139 13.33 -26.41 5.25
N ALA A 140 13.69 -27.46 6.00
CA ALA A 140 14.99 -28.16 5.87
C ALA A 140 15.20 -28.78 4.47
N ASP A 141 14.13 -29.12 3.75
CA ASP A 141 14.21 -29.67 2.39
C ASP A 141 14.59 -28.59 1.35
N LEU A 142 14.56 -27.32 1.75
CA LEU A 142 14.92 -26.17 0.90
C LEU A 142 16.34 -25.66 1.12
N VAL A 143 17.13 -26.27 2.02
CA VAL A 143 18.55 -25.91 2.20
C VAL A 143 19.32 -26.12 0.89
N GLY A 144 19.99 -25.07 0.41
CA GLY A 144 20.72 -25.07 -0.86
C GLY A 144 19.85 -25.17 -2.12
N LYS A 145 18.53 -24.98 -1.98
CA LYS A 145 17.58 -24.86 -3.08
C LYS A 145 17.37 -23.40 -3.46
N THR A 146 16.95 -23.14 -4.69
CA THR A 146 16.59 -21.81 -5.12
C THR A 146 15.22 -21.43 -4.57
N VAL A 147 15.19 -20.44 -3.67
CA VAL A 147 13.96 -19.92 -3.06
C VAL A 147 13.79 -18.45 -3.46
N VAL A 148 12.60 -18.08 -3.89
CA VAL A 148 12.28 -16.73 -4.32
C VAL A 148 11.26 -16.07 -3.41
N ALA A 149 11.40 -14.78 -3.18
CA ALA A 149 10.42 -13.91 -2.56
C ALA A 149 10.52 -12.51 -3.15
N GLU A 150 9.53 -11.67 -2.91
CA GLU A 150 9.58 -10.28 -3.28
C GLU A 150 10.53 -9.50 -2.37
N ALA A 151 11.34 -8.63 -2.97
CA ALA A 151 12.29 -7.77 -2.24
C ALA A 151 11.55 -6.82 -1.27
N GLY A 152 12.03 -6.71 -0.05
CA GLY A 152 11.44 -5.86 1.00
C GLY A 152 10.10 -6.35 1.54
N SER A 153 9.67 -7.56 1.19
CA SER A 153 8.41 -8.16 1.67
C SER A 153 8.57 -8.88 3.02
N ALA A 154 7.44 -9.25 3.63
CA ALA A 154 7.41 -10.14 4.78
C ALA A 154 7.91 -11.56 4.42
N GLY A 155 7.74 -11.97 3.16
CA GLY A 155 8.27 -13.23 2.64
C GLY A 155 9.80 -13.28 2.63
N GLU A 156 10.46 -12.20 2.19
CA GLU A 156 11.92 -12.09 2.32
C GLU A 156 12.36 -12.17 3.78
N ALA A 157 11.70 -11.41 4.66
CA ALA A 157 12.00 -11.44 6.09
C ALA A 157 11.77 -12.84 6.72
N ALA A 158 10.77 -13.59 6.26
CA ALA A 158 10.53 -14.96 6.69
C ALA A 158 11.65 -15.91 6.24
N ILE A 159 12.18 -15.73 5.03
CA ILE A 159 13.35 -16.50 4.55
C ILE A 159 14.57 -16.22 5.42
N GLU A 160 14.84 -14.93 5.70
CA GLU A 160 16.01 -14.52 6.51
C GLU A 160 15.91 -14.99 7.97
N GLY A 161 14.69 -15.04 8.50
CA GLY A 161 14.40 -15.40 9.89
C GLY A 161 14.33 -16.92 10.18
N ASP A 162 14.10 -17.76 9.16
CA ASP A 162 14.06 -19.22 9.33
C ASP A 162 15.46 -19.83 9.20
N GLU A 163 15.84 -20.71 10.15
CA GLU A 163 17.19 -21.29 10.21
C GLU A 163 17.59 -22.13 9.00
N ASN A 164 16.61 -22.70 8.29
CA ASN A 164 16.82 -23.52 7.11
C ASN A 164 16.74 -22.69 5.83
N LEU A 165 15.69 -21.83 5.70
CA LEU A 165 15.50 -20.98 4.53
C LEU A 165 16.65 -19.98 4.37
N ALA A 166 17.24 -19.48 5.47
CA ALA A 166 18.43 -18.65 5.44
C ALA A 166 19.66 -19.35 4.82
N GLN A 167 19.61 -20.67 4.62
CA GLN A 167 20.65 -21.45 3.94
C GLN A 167 20.26 -21.83 2.50
N ALA A 168 19.13 -21.35 2.01
CA ALA A 168 18.74 -21.47 0.61
C ALA A 168 19.49 -20.48 -0.29
N ASP A 169 19.51 -20.77 -1.58
CA ASP A 169 19.96 -19.80 -2.60
C ASP A 169 18.81 -18.81 -2.86
N TYR A 170 18.72 -17.78 -2.03
CA TYR A 170 17.65 -16.76 -2.15
C TYR A 170 17.84 -15.88 -3.37
N VAL A 171 16.76 -15.68 -4.13
CA VAL A 171 16.69 -14.76 -5.26
C VAL A 171 15.48 -13.85 -5.13
N SER A 172 15.73 -12.55 -4.98
CA SER A 172 14.67 -11.54 -4.89
C SER A 172 13.94 -11.33 -6.21
N LYS A 173 12.66 -11.01 -6.14
CA LYS A 173 11.79 -10.62 -7.25
C LYS A 173 11.20 -9.23 -6.99
N SER A 174 10.70 -8.62 -8.04
CA SER A 174 10.09 -7.30 -7.94
C SER A 174 8.67 -7.34 -7.41
N VAL A 175 7.94 -8.43 -7.67
CA VAL A 175 6.54 -8.65 -7.27
C VAL A 175 6.31 -10.13 -6.95
N GLN A 176 5.32 -10.44 -6.10
CA GLN A 176 5.03 -11.83 -5.67
C GLN A 176 4.55 -12.72 -6.81
N THR A 177 3.85 -12.16 -7.80
CA THR A 177 3.40 -12.92 -8.97
C THR A 177 4.55 -13.47 -9.80
N ASP A 178 5.70 -12.75 -9.86
CA ASP A 178 6.92 -13.26 -10.47
C ASP A 178 7.48 -14.47 -9.74
N CYS A 179 7.33 -14.53 -8.41
CA CYS A 179 7.74 -15.68 -7.62
C CYS A 179 6.96 -16.94 -8.02
N LEU A 180 5.64 -16.84 -8.18
CA LEU A 180 4.80 -17.96 -8.67
C LEU A 180 5.22 -18.38 -10.08
N MET A 181 5.51 -17.43 -10.97
CA MET A 181 5.94 -17.71 -12.33
C MET A 181 7.27 -18.49 -12.36
N GLU A 182 8.25 -18.12 -11.53
CA GLU A 182 9.54 -18.82 -11.44
C GLU A 182 9.39 -20.27 -10.97
N VAL A 183 8.55 -20.52 -9.95
CA VAL A 183 8.29 -21.88 -9.47
C VAL A 183 7.54 -22.69 -10.53
N ALA A 184 6.53 -22.11 -11.20
CA ALA A 184 5.80 -22.79 -12.26
C ALA A 184 6.70 -23.14 -13.45
N ALA A 185 7.62 -22.25 -13.82
CA ALA A 185 8.62 -22.48 -14.87
C ALA A 185 9.71 -23.51 -14.46
N GLY A 186 9.89 -23.74 -13.14
CA GLY A 186 10.93 -24.64 -12.62
C GLY A 186 12.32 -23.98 -12.58
N THR A 187 12.38 -22.65 -12.59
CA THR A 187 13.61 -21.86 -12.42
C THR A 187 13.88 -21.57 -10.94
N ALA A 188 12.86 -21.69 -10.07
CA ALA A 188 12.99 -21.76 -8.63
C ALA A 188 12.38 -23.06 -8.09
N ASP A 189 12.92 -23.55 -6.99
CA ASP A 189 12.41 -24.75 -6.29
C ASP A 189 11.20 -24.43 -5.42
N ALA A 190 11.18 -23.24 -4.80
CA ALA A 190 10.09 -22.76 -3.95
C ALA A 190 9.97 -21.23 -3.99
N ALA A 191 8.78 -20.75 -3.60
CA ALA A 191 8.53 -19.34 -3.29
C ALA A 191 8.03 -19.19 -1.86
N VAL A 192 8.39 -18.07 -1.22
CA VAL A 192 7.77 -17.62 0.04
C VAL A 192 7.01 -16.34 -0.27
N LEU A 193 5.72 -16.35 0.02
CA LEU A 193 4.81 -15.26 -0.31
C LEU A 193 3.53 -15.29 0.54
N ASP A 194 2.68 -14.32 0.35
CA ASP A 194 1.44 -14.14 1.12
C ASP A 194 0.41 -15.22 0.83
N LEU A 195 -0.14 -15.82 1.88
CA LEU A 195 -1.20 -16.84 1.81
C LEU A 195 -2.41 -16.36 1.00
N THR A 196 -2.80 -15.10 1.21
CA THR A 196 -3.98 -14.53 0.54
C THR A 196 -3.78 -14.43 -0.97
N LEU A 197 -2.60 -14.00 -1.42
CA LEU A 197 -2.25 -14.00 -2.85
C LEU A 197 -2.15 -15.44 -3.38
N ALA A 198 -1.49 -16.35 -2.63
CA ALA A 198 -1.39 -17.75 -3.03
C ALA A 198 -2.78 -18.39 -3.22
N ASN A 199 -3.71 -18.15 -2.29
CA ASN A 199 -5.08 -18.66 -2.39
C ASN A 199 -5.85 -18.09 -3.59
N ALA A 200 -5.61 -16.82 -3.93
CA ALA A 200 -6.27 -16.19 -5.07
C ALA A 200 -5.74 -16.69 -6.43
N MET A 201 -4.47 -17.12 -6.49
CA MET A 201 -3.80 -17.42 -7.76
C MET A 201 -3.53 -18.89 -8.00
N ILE A 202 -3.47 -19.72 -6.95
CA ILE A 202 -3.17 -21.15 -7.05
C ILE A 202 -4.47 -21.94 -6.98
N GLY A 203 -4.71 -22.84 -7.93
CA GLY A 203 -5.86 -23.73 -7.91
C GLY A 203 -6.30 -24.18 -9.29
N GLU A 204 -7.30 -25.05 -9.33
CA GLU A 204 -7.86 -25.56 -10.58
C GLU A 204 -8.49 -24.42 -11.40
N GLY A 205 -8.08 -24.32 -12.66
CA GLY A 205 -8.57 -23.29 -13.58
C GLY A 205 -7.78 -21.98 -13.57
N THR A 206 -6.74 -21.88 -12.75
CA THR A 206 -5.79 -20.76 -12.74
C THR A 206 -4.54 -21.07 -13.55
N ASP A 207 -3.74 -20.05 -13.84
CA ASP A 207 -2.45 -20.21 -14.53
C ASP A 207 -1.42 -20.95 -13.67
N TYR A 208 -1.65 -21.05 -12.35
CA TYR A 208 -0.76 -21.69 -11.38
C TYR A 208 -1.34 -22.99 -10.80
N ALA A 209 -2.24 -23.67 -11.53
CA ALA A 209 -2.82 -24.96 -11.10
C ALA A 209 -1.77 -26.08 -10.85
N SER A 210 -0.54 -25.90 -11.34
CA SER A 210 0.57 -26.81 -11.09
C SER A 210 1.36 -26.53 -9.82
N LEU A 211 0.98 -25.51 -9.06
CA LEU A 211 1.63 -25.13 -7.81
C LEU A 211 0.80 -25.57 -6.61
N LYS A 212 1.45 -25.63 -5.45
CA LYS A 212 0.83 -26.04 -4.20
C LYS A 212 1.44 -25.30 -3.01
N ILE A 213 0.59 -24.82 -2.12
CA ILE A 213 0.99 -24.37 -0.78
C ILE A 213 1.31 -25.62 0.05
N VAL A 214 2.49 -25.68 0.65
CA VAL A 214 2.97 -26.86 1.41
C VAL A 214 3.27 -26.55 2.87
N ASP A 215 3.46 -25.29 3.24
CA ASP A 215 3.75 -24.88 4.61
C ASP A 215 3.24 -23.47 4.89
N GLU A 216 2.92 -23.19 6.15
CA GLU A 216 2.61 -21.88 6.68
C GLU A 216 3.67 -21.54 7.73
N LEU A 217 4.48 -20.51 7.44
CA LEU A 217 5.63 -20.16 8.26
C LEU A 217 5.27 -19.35 9.50
N ASN A 218 4.41 -18.36 9.32
CA ASN A 218 3.96 -17.45 10.38
C ASN A 218 2.61 -16.83 10.02
N ALA A 219 1.75 -16.66 11.03
CA ALA A 219 0.57 -15.83 10.91
C ALA A 219 0.95 -14.36 11.10
N GLU A 220 0.29 -13.47 10.37
CA GLU A 220 0.51 -12.04 10.39
C GLU A 220 -0.77 -11.25 10.15
N GLU A 221 -0.69 -9.94 10.27
CA GLU A 221 -1.82 -9.05 10.10
C GLU A 221 -1.45 -7.89 9.19
N TYR A 222 -2.42 -7.41 8.41
CA TYR A 222 -2.28 -6.27 7.52
C TYR A 222 -2.86 -4.99 8.13
N GLY A 223 -2.17 -3.91 7.89
CA GLY A 223 -2.59 -2.56 8.25
C GLY A 223 -2.14 -1.53 7.22
N VAL A 224 -2.36 -0.27 7.54
CA VAL A 224 -1.94 0.87 6.72
C VAL A 224 -0.87 1.65 7.48
N ALA A 225 0.23 2.01 6.80
CA ALA A 225 1.28 2.83 7.39
C ALA A 225 1.28 4.24 6.81
N PHE A 226 1.41 5.20 7.69
CA PHE A 226 1.59 6.63 7.43
C PHE A 226 2.95 7.09 7.95
N ARG A 227 3.44 8.24 7.52
CA ARG A 227 4.67 8.82 8.04
C ARG A 227 4.64 8.91 9.56
N LYS A 228 5.76 8.63 10.20
CA LYS A 228 5.89 8.66 11.66
C LYS A 228 5.42 10.00 12.23
N GLY A 229 4.53 9.93 13.24
CA GLY A 229 3.92 11.09 13.88
C GLY A 229 2.74 11.70 13.12
N SER A 230 2.25 11.08 12.05
CA SER A 230 0.99 11.44 11.40
C SER A 230 -0.20 11.08 12.29
N ASP A 231 -1.23 11.90 12.29
CA ASP A 231 -2.53 11.64 12.91
C ASP A 231 -3.52 10.92 11.94
N ALA A 232 -3.12 10.76 10.68
CA ALA A 232 -3.95 10.12 9.66
C ALA A 232 -4.29 8.66 10.00
N ALA A 233 -3.36 7.91 10.64
CA ALA A 233 -3.61 6.54 11.07
C ALA A 233 -4.83 6.43 11.99
N ALA A 234 -4.95 7.35 12.97
CA ALA A 234 -6.09 7.38 13.88
C ALA A 234 -7.41 7.73 13.15
N ALA A 235 -7.37 8.66 12.19
CA ALA A 235 -8.56 9.01 11.41
C ALA A 235 -9.02 7.84 10.51
N VAL A 236 -8.07 7.11 9.94
CA VAL A 236 -8.35 5.90 9.14
C VAL A 236 -8.88 4.77 10.03
N ASP A 237 -8.36 4.59 11.26
CA ASP A 237 -8.90 3.64 12.24
C ASP A 237 -10.36 3.93 12.58
N GLU A 238 -10.72 5.20 12.83
CA GLU A 238 -12.11 5.60 13.06
C GLU A 238 -13.01 5.29 11.85
N ALA A 239 -12.49 5.46 10.64
CA ALA A 239 -13.21 5.13 9.42
C ALA A 239 -13.36 3.61 9.24
N PHE A 240 -12.33 2.80 9.55
CA PHE A 240 -12.44 1.34 9.59
C PHE A 240 -13.49 0.87 10.59
N ASP A 241 -13.48 1.43 11.81
CA ASP A 241 -14.47 1.10 12.83
C ASP A 241 -15.90 1.42 12.35
N ALA A 242 -16.10 2.51 11.62
CA ALA A 242 -17.38 2.86 11.01
C ALA A 242 -17.80 1.88 9.89
N LEU A 243 -16.87 1.46 9.01
CA LEU A 243 -17.13 0.46 7.96
C LEU A 243 -17.37 -0.94 8.52
N LYS A 244 -16.74 -1.29 9.66
CA LYS A 244 -17.06 -2.53 10.41
C LYS A 244 -18.47 -2.45 10.99
N ALA A 245 -18.83 -1.31 11.60
CA ALA A 245 -20.14 -1.12 12.24
C ALA A 245 -21.32 -1.12 11.26
N ASP A 246 -21.15 -0.60 10.04
CA ASP A 246 -22.19 -0.57 9.00
C ASP A 246 -22.23 -1.84 8.13
N GLY A 247 -21.29 -2.77 8.34
CA GLY A 247 -21.23 -4.06 7.66
C GLY A 247 -20.49 -4.03 6.32
N THR A 248 -19.95 -2.88 5.90
CA THR A 248 -19.23 -2.74 4.62
C THR A 248 -17.98 -3.62 4.61
N MET A 249 -17.16 -3.60 5.69
CA MET A 249 -15.96 -4.44 5.78
C MET A 249 -16.30 -5.92 5.67
N GLN A 250 -17.36 -6.38 6.35
CA GLN A 250 -17.79 -7.78 6.28
C GLN A 250 -18.22 -8.18 4.87
N ALA A 251 -18.99 -7.33 4.19
CA ALA A 251 -19.44 -7.59 2.81
C ALA A 251 -18.27 -7.65 1.82
N LEU A 252 -17.26 -6.80 1.98
CA LEU A 252 -16.05 -6.81 1.16
C LEU A 252 -15.19 -8.05 1.45
N ALA A 253 -15.01 -8.42 2.73
CA ALA A 253 -14.27 -9.62 3.10
C ALA A 253 -14.93 -10.89 2.53
N GLU A 254 -16.26 -11.00 2.58
CA GLU A 254 -17.00 -12.10 1.95
C GLU A 254 -16.84 -12.11 0.42
N LYS A 255 -16.89 -10.93 -0.22
CA LYS A 255 -16.71 -10.80 -1.67
C LYS A 255 -15.35 -11.29 -2.14
N TYR A 256 -14.30 -11.03 -1.37
CA TYR A 256 -12.91 -11.34 -1.70
C TYR A 256 -12.37 -12.59 -0.97
N GLU A 257 -13.24 -13.29 -0.22
CA GLU A 257 -12.89 -14.53 0.53
C GLU A 257 -11.74 -14.34 1.51
N LEU A 258 -11.74 -13.20 2.24
CA LEU A 258 -10.67 -12.82 3.16
C LEU A 258 -11.11 -12.90 4.63
N ALA A 259 -10.14 -13.12 5.52
CA ALA A 259 -10.33 -13.08 6.96
C ALA A 259 -10.02 -11.68 7.51
N LEU A 260 -11.00 -11.05 8.15
CA LEU A 260 -10.80 -9.79 8.86
C LEU A 260 -9.99 -10.01 10.13
N ALA A 261 -9.23 -9.00 10.53
CA ALA A 261 -8.69 -8.90 11.87
C ALA A 261 -9.80 -8.59 12.90
N ASP A 262 -9.57 -9.00 14.15
CA ASP A 262 -10.53 -8.88 15.27
C ASP A 262 -10.84 -7.43 15.68
#